data_9f402b2c258bf377324766e0002c453a
#
_entry.id   9f402b2c258bf377324766e0002c453a
#
_cell.length_a   1.000
_cell.length_b   1.000
_cell.length_c   1.000
_cell.angle_alpha   90.00
_cell.angle_beta   90.00
_cell.angle_gamma   90.00
#
_symmetry.space_group_name_H-M   'P 1'
#
loop_
_entity.id
_entity.type
_entity.pdbx_description
1 polymer ?
#
loop_
_entity_poly.entity_id
_entity_poly.type
_entity_poly.pdbx_seq_one_letter_code
_entity_poly.pdbx_strand_id
1 'polypeptide(L)'
;YRKLGWQSVLGSSGTIKTLSQVISYTINPNGIITTERLNTLIAQTLRANHFTSLNINGLNSDRVDVFVPGLAILSAVFEVLNIQQMRYSDGALREGVIYSLEKNFQVADIRARTAWGLSEQFNIDQAQAHRVADSANLLSAQYQHWQSQAYIEEMREILLWAARLHEVGIVINHKSLQKHSAYILQNIALPGFDREQQRLLTTLVNWHIGHLKPNEFLRSSRYHEQDIITLIRILRLAVIFNKSRQATENLKTFTFQTQRSDNNWLLTLEEGYLERNPLIWNELRIESNLLKDLEMGLIFN
;
A
#
# COMPACT_ATOMS: atom_id res chain seq x y z
N TYR A 1 0.80 23.58 -22.43
CA TYR A 1 1.07 22.62 -21.36
C TYR A 1 2.56 22.61 -20.97
N ARG A 2 3.46 22.43 -21.94
CA ARG A 2 4.91 22.33 -21.69
C ARG A 2 5.52 23.52 -20.95
N LYS A 3 5.01 24.76 -21.18
CA LYS A 3 5.45 25.98 -20.48
C LYS A 3 4.98 26.07 -19.03
N LEU A 4 3.86 25.45 -18.70
CA LEU A 4 3.29 25.44 -17.35
C LEU A 4 3.92 24.36 -16.47
N GLY A 5 4.48 23.29 -17.07
CA GLY A 5 5.00 22.14 -16.36
C GLY A 5 3.91 21.31 -15.67
N TRP A 6 4.31 20.24 -15.01
CA TRP A 6 3.47 19.37 -14.19
C TRP A 6 4.33 18.69 -13.11
N GLN A 7 3.70 18.33 -12.02
CA GLN A 7 4.35 17.59 -10.93
C GLN A 7 4.28 16.08 -11.15
N SER A 8 3.19 15.61 -11.79
CA SER A 8 2.99 14.19 -12.10
C SER A 8 2.23 14.04 -13.40
N VAL A 9 2.45 12.91 -14.10
CA VAL A 9 1.75 12.54 -15.32
C VAL A 9 1.05 11.22 -15.08
N LEU A 10 -0.28 11.23 -15.21
CA LEU A 10 -1.12 10.04 -15.11
C LEU A 10 -1.72 9.74 -16.48
N GLY A 11 -1.73 8.46 -16.84
CA GLY A 11 -2.39 7.96 -18.03
C GLY A 11 -3.47 6.95 -17.67
N SER A 12 -4.66 7.12 -18.24
CA SER A 12 -5.77 6.19 -18.09
C SER A 12 -6.09 5.50 -19.42
N SER A 13 -7.04 4.59 -19.42
CA SER A 13 -7.49 3.82 -20.58
C SER A 13 -6.71 2.53 -20.87
N GLY A 14 -7.31 1.70 -21.74
CA GLY A 14 -6.83 0.36 -22.04
C GLY A 14 -5.42 0.30 -22.65
N THR A 15 -5.04 1.27 -23.47
CA THR A 15 -3.70 1.34 -24.07
C THR A 15 -2.61 1.56 -23.03
N ILE A 16 -2.82 2.56 -22.16
CA ILE A 16 -1.86 2.86 -21.08
C ILE A 16 -1.77 1.69 -20.11
N LYS A 17 -2.92 1.08 -19.77
CA LYS A 17 -2.97 -0.15 -18.93
C LYS A 17 -2.13 -1.27 -19.54
N THR A 18 -2.33 -1.56 -20.80
CA THR A 18 -1.60 -2.64 -21.50
C THR A 18 -0.09 -2.36 -21.54
N LEU A 19 0.32 -1.14 -21.85
CA LEU A 19 1.75 -0.77 -21.87
C LEU A 19 2.38 -0.85 -20.46
N SER A 20 1.70 -0.34 -19.45
CA SER A 20 2.14 -0.46 -18.04
C SER A 20 2.26 -1.92 -17.62
N GLN A 21 1.29 -2.76 -18.00
CA GLN A 21 1.28 -4.19 -17.69
C GLN A 21 2.45 -4.91 -18.40
N VAL A 22 2.63 -4.71 -19.69
CA VAL A 22 3.75 -5.29 -20.46
C VAL A 22 5.09 -4.88 -19.85
N ILE A 23 5.26 -3.61 -19.50
CA ILE A 23 6.47 -3.11 -18.81
C ILE A 23 6.66 -3.83 -17.48
N SER A 24 5.59 -4.07 -16.73
CA SER A 24 5.69 -4.73 -15.42
C SER A 24 6.15 -6.18 -15.52
N TYR A 25 5.80 -6.87 -16.60
CA TYR A 25 6.18 -8.26 -16.82
C TYR A 25 7.55 -8.42 -17.49
N THR A 26 7.98 -7.46 -18.31
CA THR A 26 9.16 -7.62 -19.18
C THR A 26 10.38 -6.81 -18.76
N ILE A 27 10.16 -5.65 -18.12
CA ILE A 27 11.24 -4.67 -17.88
C ILE A 27 11.39 -4.36 -16.40
N ASN A 28 10.30 -3.92 -15.74
CA ASN A 28 10.36 -3.52 -14.34
C ASN A 28 9.00 -3.68 -13.64
N PRO A 29 8.91 -4.39 -12.51
CA PRO A 29 7.65 -4.72 -11.82
C PRO A 29 6.77 -3.52 -11.43
N ASN A 30 7.33 -2.30 -11.35
CA ASN A 30 6.55 -1.11 -10.99
C ASN A 30 5.60 -0.62 -12.09
N GLY A 31 5.75 -1.09 -13.33
CA GLY A 31 4.90 -0.73 -14.46
C GLY A 31 4.93 0.76 -14.85
N ILE A 32 5.86 1.57 -14.29
CA ILE A 32 6.01 2.99 -14.65
C ILE A 32 6.48 3.07 -16.10
N ILE A 33 5.81 3.90 -16.90
CA ILE A 33 6.15 4.14 -18.28
C ILE A 33 7.17 5.29 -18.34
N THR A 34 8.33 5.02 -18.91
CA THR A 34 9.38 6.04 -19.18
C THR A 34 9.77 6.01 -20.63
N THR A 35 10.39 7.09 -21.12
CA THR A 35 10.91 7.17 -22.50
C THR A 35 11.84 6.00 -22.83
N GLU A 36 12.73 5.64 -21.91
CA GLU A 36 13.66 4.53 -22.07
C GLU A 36 12.93 3.18 -22.23
N ARG A 37 11.91 2.94 -21.39
CA ARG A 37 11.12 1.71 -21.43
C ARG A 37 10.25 1.62 -22.67
N LEU A 38 9.69 2.75 -23.13
CA LEU A 38 8.99 2.81 -24.41
C LEU A 38 9.93 2.46 -25.57
N ASN A 39 11.14 3.01 -25.60
CA ASN A 39 12.14 2.69 -26.61
C ASN A 39 12.52 1.20 -26.59
N THR A 40 12.63 0.60 -25.42
CA THR A 40 12.86 -0.84 -25.27
C THR A 40 11.72 -1.65 -25.87
N LEU A 41 10.45 -1.27 -25.61
CA LEU A 41 9.29 -1.93 -26.20
C LEU A 41 9.22 -1.74 -27.71
N ILE A 42 9.55 -0.55 -28.22
CA ILE A 42 9.64 -0.28 -29.66
C ILE A 42 10.66 -1.23 -30.28
N ALA A 43 11.87 -1.31 -29.73
CA ALA A 43 12.91 -2.20 -30.21
C ALA A 43 12.49 -3.68 -30.20
N GLN A 44 11.76 -4.12 -29.18
CA GLN A 44 11.20 -5.48 -29.13
C GLN A 44 10.12 -5.69 -30.19
N THR A 45 9.24 -4.72 -30.40
CA THR A 45 8.16 -4.78 -31.39
C THR A 45 8.70 -4.83 -32.83
N LEU A 46 9.74 -4.04 -33.12
CA LEU A 46 10.37 -4.00 -34.44
C LEU A 46 11.12 -5.30 -34.84
N ARG A 47 11.40 -6.18 -33.89
CA ARG A 47 11.98 -7.50 -34.14
C ARG A 47 10.95 -8.51 -34.68
N ALA A 48 9.68 -8.23 -34.52
CA ALA A 48 8.63 -9.09 -35.06
C ALA A 48 8.39 -8.80 -36.55
N ASN A 49 8.32 -9.84 -37.37
CA ASN A 49 8.07 -9.69 -38.82
C ASN A 49 6.64 -9.24 -39.14
N HIS A 50 5.69 -9.56 -38.24
CA HIS A 50 4.29 -9.16 -38.35
C HIS A 50 3.75 -8.81 -36.98
N PHE A 51 2.87 -7.77 -36.88
CA PHE A 51 2.26 -7.36 -35.64
C PHE A 51 1.35 -8.45 -35.04
N THR A 52 0.74 -9.31 -35.86
CA THR A 52 -0.06 -10.47 -35.42
C THR A 52 0.76 -11.59 -34.79
N SER A 53 2.08 -11.59 -34.96
CA SER A 53 3.01 -12.57 -34.39
C SER A 53 3.73 -12.06 -33.14
N LEU A 54 3.30 -10.92 -32.61
CA LEU A 54 3.86 -10.36 -31.37
C LEU A 54 3.60 -11.27 -30.18
N ASN A 55 4.68 -11.84 -29.66
CA ASN A 55 4.65 -12.62 -28.42
C ASN A 55 5.47 -11.88 -27.36
N ILE A 56 4.81 -10.99 -26.64
CA ILE A 56 5.43 -10.20 -25.57
C ILE A 56 4.74 -10.58 -24.25
N ASN A 57 5.52 -10.93 -23.24
CA ASN A 57 5.00 -11.28 -21.92
C ASN A 57 4.13 -10.14 -21.36
N GLY A 58 2.95 -10.47 -20.88
CA GLY A 58 2.00 -9.49 -20.33
C GLY A 58 1.08 -8.83 -21.38
N LEU A 59 1.26 -9.11 -22.68
CA LEU A 59 0.37 -8.65 -23.74
C LEU A 59 -0.74 -9.67 -23.98
N ASN A 60 -1.99 -9.28 -23.73
CA ASN A 60 -3.15 -10.10 -24.01
C ASN A 60 -3.42 -10.19 -25.52
N SER A 61 -3.86 -11.36 -26.00
CA SER A 61 -4.21 -11.61 -27.40
C SER A 61 -5.18 -10.59 -27.98
N ASP A 62 -6.19 -10.19 -27.20
CA ASP A 62 -7.24 -9.24 -27.61
C ASP A 62 -6.72 -7.80 -27.76
N ARG A 63 -5.47 -7.55 -27.39
CA ARG A 63 -4.84 -6.22 -27.43
C ARG A 63 -3.71 -6.10 -28.45
N VAL A 64 -3.36 -7.18 -29.12
CA VAL A 64 -2.27 -7.22 -30.11
C VAL A 64 -2.48 -6.19 -31.21
N ASP A 65 -3.69 -6.11 -31.78
CA ASP A 65 -3.99 -5.21 -32.89
C ASP A 65 -3.88 -3.72 -32.53
N VAL A 66 -4.15 -3.37 -31.28
CA VAL A 66 -4.11 -1.97 -30.79
C VAL A 66 -2.81 -1.63 -30.06
N PHE A 67 -1.95 -2.63 -29.82
CA PHE A 67 -0.72 -2.43 -29.05
C PHE A 67 0.29 -1.57 -29.81
N VAL A 68 0.58 -1.90 -31.04
CA VAL A 68 1.58 -1.18 -31.86
C VAL A 68 1.16 0.27 -32.13
N PRO A 69 -0.06 0.54 -32.63
CA PRO A 69 -0.54 1.91 -32.78
C PRO A 69 -0.53 2.68 -31.45
N GLY A 70 -0.95 2.03 -30.36
CA GLY A 70 -0.97 2.64 -29.04
C GLY A 70 0.42 3.00 -28.50
N LEU A 71 1.40 2.12 -28.73
CA LEU A 71 2.81 2.36 -28.39
C LEU A 71 3.37 3.55 -29.18
N ALA A 72 3.11 3.61 -30.49
CA ALA A 72 3.56 4.70 -31.36
C ALA A 72 2.96 6.06 -30.94
N ILE A 73 1.65 6.11 -30.69
CA ILE A 73 0.97 7.34 -30.24
C ILE A 73 1.53 7.80 -28.90
N LEU A 74 1.67 6.88 -27.94
CA LEU A 74 2.16 7.26 -26.60
C LEU A 74 3.61 7.75 -26.66
N SER A 75 4.45 7.13 -27.47
CA SER A 75 5.85 7.56 -27.68
C SER A 75 5.92 8.96 -28.24
N ALA A 76 5.08 9.29 -29.25
CA ALA A 76 4.99 10.64 -29.78
C ALA A 76 4.52 11.66 -28.73
N VAL A 77 3.57 11.30 -27.87
CA VAL A 77 3.10 12.15 -26.76
C VAL A 77 4.24 12.41 -25.77
N PHE A 78 5.02 11.39 -25.43
CA PHE A 78 6.19 11.55 -24.55
C PHE A 78 7.22 12.51 -25.15
N GLU A 79 7.52 12.36 -26.42
CA GLU A 79 8.48 13.20 -27.13
C GLU A 79 8.00 14.66 -27.21
N VAL A 80 6.77 14.88 -27.73
CA VAL A 80 6.22 16.23 -27.95
C VAL A 80 6.08 16.98 -26.63
N LEU A 81 5.63 16.32 -25.58
CA LEU A 81 5.42 16.95 -24.26
C LEU A 81 6.64 16.89 -23.36
N ASN A 82 7.69 16.18 -23.74
CA ASN A 82 8.90 15.94 -22.94
C ASN A 82 8.58 15.28 -21.59
N ILE A 83 7.74 14.25 -21.62
CA ILE A 83 7.35 13.49 -20.43
C ILE A 83 8.50 12.57 -20.04
N GLN A 84 8.94 12.62 -18.79
CA GLN A 84 9.99 11.74 -18.28
C GLN A 84 9.42 10.41 -17.78
N GLN A 85 8.28 10.48 -17.10
CA GLN A 85 7.59 9.31 -16.59
C GLN A 85 6.07 9.52 -16.52
N MET A 86 5.33 8.43 -16.72
CA MET A 86 3.89 8.36 -16.60
C MET A 86 3.50 7.14 -15.77
N ARG A 87 2.51 7.31 -14.90
CA ARG A 87 1.91 6.22 -14.14
C ARG A 87 0.53 5.89 -14.69
N TYR A 88 0.23 4.60 -14.72
CA TYR A 88 -1.13 4.17 -15.06
C TYR A 88 -2.08 4.49 -13.89
N SER A 89 -3.26 4.98 -14.23
CA SER A 89 -4.40 5.18 -13.33
C SER A 89 -5.55 4.27 -13.76
N ASP A 90 -6.12 3.51 -12.82
CA ASP A 90 -7.31 2.71 -13.06
C ASP A 90 -8.58 3.57 -13.22
N GLY A 91 -8.57 4.80 -12.69
CA GLY A 91 -9.66 5.77 -12.88
C GLY A 91 -9.65 6.32 -14.30
N ALA A 92 -10.78 6.16 -15.00
CA ALA A 92 -11.00 6.66 -16.35
C ALA A 92 -12.18 7.68 -16.37
N LEU A 93 -12.50 8.21 -17.54
CA LEU A 93 -13.58 9.19 -17.72
C LEU A 93 -14.91 8.69 -17.15
N ARG A 94 -15.21 7.40 -17.29
CA ARG A 94 -16.46 6.78 -16.82
C ARG A 94 -16.61 6.90 -15.30
N GLU A 95 -15.57 6.57 -14.58
CA GLU A 95 -15.52 6.70 -13.12
C GLU A 95 -15.64 8.18 -12.71
N GLY A 96 -14.97 9.08 -13.42
CA GLY A 96 -15.07 10.52 -13.19
C GLY A 96 -16.49 11.06 -13.40
N VAL A 97 -17.18 10.59 -14.45
CA VAL A 97 -18.60 10.99 -14.70
C VAL A 97 -19.51 10.45 -13.60
N ILE A 98 -19.38 9.18 -13.21
CA ILE A 98 -20.15 8.59 -12.11
C ILE A 98 -19.92 9.40 -10.85
N TYR A 99 -18.68 9.74 -10.53
CA TYR A 99 -18.32 10.55 -9.40
C TYR A 99 -18.91 11.97 -9.45
N SER A 100 -19.02 12.58 -10.63
CA SER A 100 -19.59 13.93 -10.77
C SER A 100 -21.11 13.98 -10.63
N LEU A 101 -21.81 12.88 -10.85
CA LEU A 101 -23.27 12.80 -10.78
C LEU A 101 -23.82 12.66 -9.36
N GLU A 102 -23.01 12.25 -8.42
CA GLU A 102 -23.45 12.02 -7.04
C GLU A 102 -23.14 13.24 -6.16
N LYS A 103 -24.17 13.89 -5.64
CA LYS A 103 -24.06 15.09 -4.81
C LYS A 103 -23.23 14.91 -3.53
N ASN A 104 -23.07 13.68 -3.07
CA ASN A 104 -22.26 13.32 -1.89
C ASN A 104 -20.75 13.24 -2.19
N PHE A 105 -20.34 13.42 -3.46
CA PHE A 105 -18.94 13.35 -3.88
C PHE A 105 -18.10 14.59 -3.57
N GLN A 106 -18.63 15.55 -2.86
CA GLN A 106 -17.87 16.70 -2.34
C GLN A 106 -17.01 16.37 -1.12
N VAL A 107 -16.88 15.09 -0.75
CA VAL A 107 -15.93 14.66 0.27
C VAL A 107 -14.51 14.73 -0.32
N ALA A 108 -13.70 15.60 0.25
CA ALA A 108 -12.35 15.93 -0.22
C ALA A 108 -11.39 14.72 -0.30
N ASP A 109 -11.72 13.61 0.34
CA ASP A 109 -10.89 12.39 0.37
C ASP A 109 -11.64 11.16 -0.15
N ILE A 110 -11.35 10.81 -1.41
CA ILE A 110 -11.90 9.62 -2.08
C ILE A 110 -11.50 8.33 -1.34
N ARG A 111 -10.30 8.27 -0.74
CA ARG A 111 -9.81 7.12 0.01
C ARG A 111 -10.61 6.90 1.28
N ALA A 112 -10.92 7.98 2.00
CA ALA A 112 -11.75 7.92 3.19
C ALA A 112 -13.11 7.31 2.88
N ARG A 113 -13.75 7.73 1.79
CA ARG A 113 -15.03 7.18 1.36
C ARG A 113 -14.92 5.72 0.93
N THR A 114 -13.88 5.34 0.18
CA THR A 114 -13.63 3.95 -0.20
C THR A 114 -13.48 3.07 1.03
N ALA A 115 -12.67 3.49 2.00
CA ALA A 115 -12.47 2.75 3.24
C ALA A 115 -13.76 2.66 4.06
N TRP A 116 -14.53 3.74 4.14
CA TRP A 116 -15.83 3.73 4.84
C TRP A 116 -16.84 2.79 4.16
N GLY A 117 -16.97 2.88 2.83
CA GLY A 117 -17.84 1.97 2.07
C GLY A 117 -17.46 0.50 2.24
N LEU A 118 -16.16 0.18 2.25
CA LEU A 118 -15.68 -1.18 2.54
C LEU A 118 -15.99 -1.59 3.98
N SER A 119 -15.83 -0.69 4.93
CA SER A 119 -16.12 -0.96 6.33
C SER A 119 -17.60 -1.32 6.55
N GLU A 120 -18.52 -0.63 5.86
CA GLU A 120 -19.94 -0.98 5.88
C GLU A 120 -20.23 -2.29 5.15
N GLN A 121 -19.69 -2.43 3.91
CA GLN A 121 -19.91 -3.61 3.08
C GLN A 121 -19.48 -4.91 3.78
N PHE A 122 -18.38 -4.87 4.50
CA PHE A 122 -17.78 -6.02 5.20
C PHE A 122 -18.06 -6.03 6.69
N ASN A 123 -18.95 -5.16 7.18
CA ASN A 123 -19.39 -5.07 8.57
C ASN A 123 -18.22 -5.03 9.59
N ILE A 124 -17.23 -4.18 9.31
CA ILE A 124 -16.06 -4.00 10.18
C ILE A 124 -16.50 -3.30 11.48
N ASP A 125 -15.97 -3.75 12.63
CA ASP A 125 -16.11 -3.04 13.92
C ASP A 125 -15.41 -1.67 13.84
N GLN A 126 -16.20 -0.63 13.56
CA GLN A 126 -15.71 0.75 13.40
C GLN A 126 -14.99 1.25 14.66
N ALA A 127 -15.52 0.90 15.84
CA ALA A 127 -14.90 1.34 17.10
C ALA A 127 -13.51 0.72 17.28
N GLN A 128 -13.36 -0.56 16.95
CA GLN A 128 -12.06 -1.24 16.96
C GLN A 128 -11.12 -0.67 15.90
N ALA A 129 -11.59 -0.48 14.68
CA ALA A 129 -10.83 0.08 13.59
C ALA A 129 -10.27 1.48 13.93
N HIS A 130 -11.07 2.33 14.57
CA HIS A 130 -10.62 3.64 15.03
C HIS A 130 -9.57 3.52 16.12
N ARG A 131 -9.76 2.69 17.15
CA ARG A 131 -8.77 2.49 18.22
C ARG A 131 -7.41 2.04 17.68
N VAL A 132 -7.42 1.08 16.74
CA VAL A 132 -6.18 0.60 16.11
C VAL A 132 -5.53 1.71 15.27
N ALA A 133 -6.31 2.49 14.52
CA ALA A 133 -5.80 3.61 13.73
C ALA A 133 -5.20 4.71 14.63
N ASP A 134 -5.83 5.06 15.74
CA ASP A 134 -5.32 6.05 16.69
C ASP A 134 -3.99 5.59 17.32
N SER A 135 -3.90 4.31 17.68
CA SER A 135 -2.66 3.73 18.19
C SER A 135 -1.55 3.72 17.14
N ALA A 136 -1.87 3.35 15.89
CA ALA A 136 -0.92 3.36 14.79
C ALA A 136 -0.42 4.79 14.47
N ASN A 137 -1.32 5.79 14.55
CA ASN A 137 -0.96 7.19 14.37
C ASN A 137 0.01 7.68 15.46
N LEU A 138 -0.29 7.38 16.71
CA LEU A 138 0.55 7.72 17.87
C LEU A 138 1.96 7.12 17.75
N LEU A 139 2.06 5.83 17.41
CA LEU A 139 3.34 5.15 17.24
C LEU A 139 4.12 5.70 16.05
N SER A 140 3.46 5.89 14.91
CA SER A 140 4.12 6.41 13.70
C SER A 140 4.60 7.85 13.85
N ALA A 141 3.93 8.66 14.65
CA ALA A 141 4.33 10.05 14.94
C ALA A 141 5.63 10.12 15.75
N GLN A 142 5.92 9.11 16.58
CA GLN A 142 7.13 9.05 17.39
C GLN A 142 8.34 8.48 16.62
N TYR A 143 8.13 7.79 15.49
CA TYR A 143 9.22 7.24 14.69
C TYR A 143 9.87 8.33 13.83
N GLN A 144 11.21 8.47 13.90
CA GLN A 144 11.95 9.56 13.26
C GLN A 144 12.93 9.10 12.16
N HIS A 145 13.12 7.79 11.97
CA HIS A 145 14.20 7.26 11.12
C HIS A 145 13.70 6.77 9.74
N TRP A 146 12.72 7.46 9.17
CA TRP A 146 12.19 7.14 7.85
C TRP A 146 13.25 7.32 6.76
N GLN A 147 13.37 6.35 5.85
CA GLN A 147 14.28 6.38 4.72
C GLN A 147 13.64 7.05 3.48
N SER A 148 12.35 6.81 3.27
CA SER A 148 11.57 7.33 2.13
C SER A 148 11.06 8.75 2.40
N GLN A 149 11.95 9.72 2.62
CA GLN A 149 11.61 11.08 3.06
C GLN A 149 10.49 11.75 2.23
N ALA A 150 10.48 11.54 0.91
CA ALA A 150 9.47 12.13 0.01
C ALA A 150 8.06 11.50 0.15
N TYR A 151 7.93 10.37 0.85
CA TYR A 151 6.70 9.58 0.93
C TYR A 151 6.23 9.32 2.36
N ILE A 152 6.79 10.00 3.35
CA ILE A 152 6.46 9.78 4.77
C ILE A 152 4.95 9.95 5.02
N GLU A 153 4.38 11.06 4.59
CA GLU A 153 2.96 11.35 4.81
C GLU A 153 2.07 10.32 4.09
N GLU A 154 2.41 9.97 2.84
CA GLU A 154 1.69 8.93 2.09
C GLU A 154 1.73 7.59 2.82
N MET A 155 2.89 7.17 3.31
CA MET A 155 3.05 5.91 4.05
C MET A 155 2.27 5.90 5.36
N ARG A 156 2.26 7.01 6.10
CA ARG A 156 1.48 7.15 7.33
C ARG A 156 -0.02 7.10 7.06
N GLU A 157 -0.50 7.77 6.01
CA GLU A 157 -1.89 7.67 5.60
C GLU A 157 -2.29 6.23 5.25
N ILE A 158 -1.44 5.50 4.48
CA ILE A 158 -1.71 4.10 4.13
C ILE A 158 -1.70 3.20 5.37
N LEU A 159 -0.84 3.47 6.35
CA LEU A 159 -0.85 2.78 7.64
C LEU A 159 -2.21 2.95 8.35
N LEU A 160 -2.76 4.17 8.37
CA LEU A 160 -4.07 4.43 8.98
C LEU A 160 -5.20 3.71 8.25
N TRP A 161 -5.14 3.63 6.93
CA TRP A 161 -6.10 2.85 6.13
C TRP A 161 -5.93 1.35 6.39
N ALA A 162 -4.70 0.85 6.51
CA ALA A 162 -4.44 -0.53 6.89
C ALA A 162 -5.01 -0.84 8.29
N ALA A 163 -4.84 0.05 9.24
CA ALA A 163 -5.39 -0.08 10.58
C ALA A 163 -6.93 -0.11 10.59
N ARG A 164 -7.59 0.65 9.71
CA ARG A 164 -9.05 0.66 9.59
C ARG A 164 -9.62 -0.57 8.88
N LEU A 165 -8.86 -1.17 7.97
CA LEU A 165 -9.32 -2.25 7.09
C LEU A 165 -8.73 -3.62 7.43
N HIS A 166 -7.91 -3.74 8.50
CA HIS A 166 -7.19 -4.98 8.80
C HIS A 166 -8.12 -6.19 9.08
N GLU A 167 -9.34 -5.95 9.51
CA GLU A 167 -10.33 -6.99 9.80
C GLU A 167 -11.35 -7.23 8.68
N VAL A 168 -11.20 -6.64 7.49
CA VAL A 168 -12.14 -6.80 6.37
C VAL A 168 -12.40 -8.27 5.99
N GLY A 169 -11.45 -9.15 6.25
CA GLY A 169 -11.57 -10.60 5.99
C GLY A 169 -12.32 -11.40 7.04
N ILE A 170 -12.79 -10.77 8.13
CA ILE A 170 -13.51 -11.46 9.22
C ILE A 170 -14.79 -12.14 8.72
N VAL A 171 -15.40 -11.59 7.68
CA VAL A 171 -16.59 -12.14 7.04
C VAL A 171 -16.36 -13.51 6.39
N ILE A 172 -15.10 -13.85 6.11
CA ILE A 172 -14.73 -15.16 5.55
C ILE A 172 -14.45 -16.12 6.70
N ASN A 173 -13.46 -15.80 7.55
CA ASN A 173 -13.12 -16.63 8.72
C ASN A 173 -12.13 -15.89 9.62
N HIS A 174 -12.21 -16.12 10.93
CA HIS A 174 -11.22 -15.67 11.91
C HIS A 174 -9.86 -16.37 11.74
N LYS A 175 -9.86 -17.65 11.38
CA LYS A 175 -8.62 -18.38 11.12
C LYS A 175 -7.97 -17.81 9.86
N SER A 176 -6.73 -17.39 9.98
CA SER A 176 -5.98 -16.74 8.89
C SER A 176 -6.59 -15.40 8.43
N LEU A 177 -7.20 -14.66 9.35
CA LEU A 177 -7.85 -13.36 9.11
C LEU A 177 -7.00 -12.44 8.23
N GLN A 178 -5.71 -12.31 8.52
CA GLN A 178 -4.78 -11.45 7.79
C GLN A 178 -4.70 -11.82 6.29
N LYS A 179 -4.74 -13.11 5.97
CA LYS A 179 -4.70 -13.59 4.58
C LYS A 179 -6.01 -13.30 3.85
N HIS A 180 -7.14 -13.49 4.52
CA HIS A 180 -8.45 -13.17 3.96
C HIS A 180 -8.61 -11.67 3.72
N SER A 181 -8.20 -10.85 4.68
CA SER A 181 -8.21 -9.40 4.56
C SER A 181 -7.32 -8.92 3.41
N ALA A 182 -6.09 -9.44 3.33
CA ALA A 182 -5.18 -9.10 2.25
C ALA A 182 -5.72 -9.52 0.88
N TYR A 183 -6.29 -10.71 0.77
CA TYR A 183 -6.90 -11.20 -0.47
C TYR A 183 -8.04 -10.29 -0.95
N ILE A 184 -8.94 -9.89 -0.05
CA ILE A 184 -10.02 -8.95 -0.39
C ILE A 184 -9.43 -7.64 -0.91
N LEU A 185 -8.52 -7.01 -0.14
CA LEU A 185 -7.93 -5.70 -0.48
C LEU A 185 -7.08 -5.75 -1.75
N GLN A 186 -6.51 -6.89 -2.09
CA GLN A 186 -5.74 -7.07 -3.32
C GLN A 186 -6.63 -7.14 -4.57
N ASN A 187 -7.83 -7.70 -4.45
CA ASN A 187 -8.68 -8.04 -5.59
C ASN A 187 -9.91 -7.14 -5.75
N ILE A 188 -10.19 -6.27 -4.77
CA ILE A 188 -11.28 -5.30 -4.86
C ILE A 188 -10.78 -3.99 -5.49
N ALA A 189 -11.68 -3.27 -6.15
CA ALA A 189 -11.38 -1.90 -6.60
C ALA A 189 -11.26 -0.96 -5.40
N LEU A 190 -10.17 -0.20 -5.33
CA LEU A 190 -9.89 0.78 -4.29
C LEU A 190 -9.75 2.18 -4.89
N PRO A 191 -10.87 2.84 -5.25
CA PRO A 191 -10.82 4.21 -5.76
C PRO A 191 -10.04 5.14 -4.81
N GLY A 192 -9.19 5.98 -5.39
CA GLY A 192 -8.33 6.89 -4.62
C GLY A 192 -6.95 6.30 -4.26
N PHE A 193 -6.75 4.99 -4.37
CA PHE A 193 -5.45 4.35 -4.19
C PHE A 193 -4.83 4.02 -5.55
N ASP A 194 -3.58 4.37 -5.73
CA ASP A 194 -2.80 3.86 -6.85
C ASP A 194 -2.30 2.43 -6.56
N ARG A 195 -1.70 1.81 -7.56
CA ARG A 195 -1.26 0.41 -7.50
C ARG A 195 -0.21 0.15 -6.42
N GLU A 196 0.75 1.07 -6.23
CA GLU A 196 1.78 0.93 -5.20
C GLU A 196 1.19 1.14 -3.80
N GLN A 197 0.26 2.08 -3.65
CA GLN A 197 -0.47 2.31 -2.41
C GLN A 197 -1.33 1.10 -2.04
N GLN A 198 -2.06 0.50 -3.00
CA GLN A 198 -2.84 -0.72 -2.78
C GLN A 198 -1.94 -1.90 -2.39
N ARG A 199 -0.78 -2.05 -3.03
CA ARG A 199 0.18 -3.11 -2.69
C ARG A 199 0.75 -2.92 -1.28
N LEU A 200 1.08 -1.68 -0.88
CA LEU A 200 1.55 -1.38 0.47
C LEU A 200 0.44 -1.68 1.50
N LEU A 201 -0.76 -1.16 1.28
CA LEU A 201 -1.94 -1.42 2.11
C LEU A 201 -2.15 -2.94 2.33
N THR A 202 -2.17 -3.70 1.24
CA THR A 202 -2.35 -5.15 1.25
C THR A 202 -1.23 -5.84 2.01
N THR A 203 0.02 -5.40 1.84
CA THR A 203 1.18 -5.95 2.55
C THR A 203 1.08 -5.72 4.05
N LEU A 204 0.75 -4.50 4.48
CA LEU A 204 0.57 -4.18 5.89
C LEU A 204 -0.50 -5.06 6.53
N VAL A 205 -1.64 -5.20 5.85
CA VAL A 205 -2.74 -6.04 6.32
C VAL A 205 -2.38 -7.52 6.31
N ASN A 206 -1.61 -8.02 5.34
CA ASN A 206 -1.19 -9.42 5.32
C ASN A 206 -0.28 -9.80 6.50
N TRP A 207 0.48 -8.83 7.01
CA TRP A 207 1.51 -9.09 8.02
C TRP A 207 1.21 -8.49 9.40
N HIS A 208 0.00 -7.98 9.63
CA HIS A 208 -0.36 -7.36 10.91
C HIS A 208 -0.48 -8.34 12.08
N ILE A 209 -0.58 -9.64 11.81
CA ILE A 209 -0.55 -10.74 12.80
C ILE A 209 0.18 -11.96 12.22
N GLY A 210 0.54 -12.90 13.10
CA GLY A 210 1.19 -14.17 12.70
C GLY A 210 2.69 -14.05 12.47
N HIS A 211 3.29 -15.12 11.94
CA HIS A 211 4.73 -15.18 11.68
C HIS A 211 5.09 -14.31 10.48
N LEU A 212 6.11 -13.47 10.66
CA LEU A 212 6.68 -12.64 9.61
C LEU A 212 7.57 -13.47 8.69
N LYS A 213 7.51 -13.17 7.40
CA LYS A 213 8.37 -13.75 6.38
C LYS A 213 8.97 -12.63 5.52
N PRO A 214 10.10 -12.05 5.90
CA PRO A 214 10.69 -10.90 5.22
C PRO A 214 10.89 -11.10 3.71
N ASN A 215 11.21 -12.32 3.29
CA ASN A 215 11.39 -12.66 1.88
C ASN A 215 10.10 -12.52 1.03
N GLU A 216 8.93 -12.52 1.68
CA GLU A 216 7.62 -12.36 1.03
C GLU A 216 7.08 -10.92 1.14
N PHE A 217 7.86 -9.98 1.72
CA PHE A 217 7.44 -8.60 1.85
C PHE A 217 7.42 -7.88 0.49
N LEU A 218 6.65 -6.80 0.43
CA LEU A 218 6.59 -5.94 -0.75
C LEU A 218 7.98 -5.42 -1.11
N ARG A 219 8.38 -5.64 -2.35
CA ARG A 219 9.49 -4.90 -2.97
C ARG A 219 8.90 -3.77 -3.79
N SER A 220 9.24 -2.55 -3.43
CA SER A 220 8.74 -1.33 -4.06
C SER A 220 9.90 -0.48 -4.57
N SER A 221 9.67 0.24 -5.64
CA SER A 221 10.60 1.28 -6.09
C SER A 221 10.29 2.64 -5.47
N ARG A 222 9.14 2.76 -4.79
CA ARG A 222 8.67 3.98 -4.14
C ARG A 222 9.03 4.01 -2.66
N TYR A 223 8.87 2.88 -1.95
CA TYR A 223 9.03 2.77 -0.51
C TYR A 223 10.27 1.94 -0.18
N HIS A 224 11.09 2.46 0.72
CA HIS A 224 12.25 1.72 1.20
C HIS A 224 11.83 0.49 2.02
N GLU A 225 12.51 -0.63 1.86
CA GLU A 225 12.15 -1.89 2.53
C GLU A 225 12.09 -1.76 4.06
N GLN A 226 13.04 -1.02 4.64
CA GLN A 226 13.07 -0.77 6.09
C GLN A 226 11.83 0.00 6.58
N ASP A 227 11.31 0.93 5.77
CA ASP A 227 10.09 1.67 6.12
C ASP A 227 8.85 0.77 6.06
N ILE A 228 8.79 -0.14 5.09
CA ILE A 228 7.71 -1.13 5.01
C ILE A 228 7.71 -2.04 6.24
N ILE A 229 8.89 -2.53 6.64
CA ILE A 229 9.07 -3.32 7.87
C ILE A 229 8.63 -2.51 9.09
N THR A 230 9.03 -1.26 9.18
CA THR A 230 8.64 -0.34 10.26
C THR A 230 7.12 -0.18 10.34
N LEU A 231 6.44 0.05 9.20
CA LEU A 231 4.98 0.18 9.15
C LEU A 231 4.27 -1.11 9.60
N ILE A 232 4.77 -2.29 9.18
CA ILE A 232 4.26 -3.58 9.62
C ILE A 232 4.37 -3.70 11.14
N ARG A 233 5.55 -3.41 11.72
CA ARG A 233 5.78 -3.47 13.17
C ARG A 233 4.87 -2.50 13.94
N ILE A 234 4.69 -1.28 13.45
CA ILE A 234 3.78 -0.29 14.05
C ILE A 234 2.34 -0.80 14.03
N LEU A 235 1.86 -1.34 12.91
CA LEU A 235 0.50 -1.88 12.83
C LEU A 235 0.29 -3.06 13.78
N ARG A 236 1.27 -3.95 13.90
CA ARG A 236 1.24 -5.09 14.82
C ARG A 236 1.12 -4.63 16.27
N LEU A 237 1.94 -3.67 16.69
CA LEU A 237 1.83 -3.08 18.03
C LEU A 237 0.47 -2.41 18.26
N ALA A 238 -0.03 -1.65 17.27
CA ALA A 238 -1.34 -1.03 17.36
C ALA A 238 -2.46 -2.06 17.53
N VAL A 239 -2.40 -3.19 16.82
CA VAL A 239 -3.36 -4.30 17.00
C VAL A 239 -3.22 -4.96 18.37
N ILE A 240 -1.99 -5.19 18.86
CA ILE A 240 -1.74 -5.78 20.18
C ILE A 240 -2.35 -4.92 21.29
N PHE A 241 -2.11 -3.60 21.27
CA PHE A 241 -2.65 -2.68 22.28
C PHE A 241 -4.18 -2.64 22.30
N ASN A 242 -4.83 -2.95 21.20
CA ASN A 242 -6.29 -2.92 21.08
C ASN A 242 -6.93 -4.31 21.08
N LYS A 243 -6.18 -5.36 21.46
CA LYS A 243 -6.68 -6.75 21.41
C LYS A 243 -7.85 -7.01 22.36
N SER A 244 -7.94 -6.29 23.46
CA SER A 244 -9.05 -6.39 24.41
C SER A 244 -10.38 -5.85 23.86
N ARG A 245 -10.36 -5.12 22.75
CA ARG A 245 -11.52 -4.40 22.17
C ARG A 245 -12.20 -3.42 23.11
N GLN A 246 -11.54 -3.03 24.18
CA GLN A 246 -12.01 -2.03 25.12
C GLN A 246 -11.33 -0.69 24.89
N ALA A 247 -11.96 0.40 25.31
CA ALA A 247 -11.31 1.71 25.29
C ALA A 247 -10.06 1.63 26.18
N THR A 248 -8.90 1.77 25.57
CA THR A 248 -7.63 1.71 26.30
C THR A 248 -7.46 3.04 27.02
N GLU A 249 -7.61 3.02 28.33
CA GLU A 249 -7.22 4.18 29.14
C GLU A 249 -5.72 4.39 28.95
N ASN A 250 -5.34 5.62 28.51
CA ASN A 250 -3.96 6.12 28.55
C ASN A 250 -2.90 5.55 27.59
N LEU A 251 -3.23 5.21 26.33
CA LEU A 251 -2.19 5.13 25.29
C LEU A 251 -1.38 6.45 25.11
N LYS A 252 -1.81 7.53 25.75
CA LYS A 252 -1.12 8.84 25.70
C LYS A 252 0.17 8.89 26.52
N THR A 253 0.42 7.92 27.37
CA THR A 253 1.52 7.93 28.35
C THR A 253 2.67 6.99 28.00
N PHE A 254 2.66 6.32 26.86
CA PHE A 254 3.80 5.51 26.45
C PHE A 254 4.75 6.28 25.55
N THR A 255 6.04 6.02 25.69
CA THR A 255 7.08 6.51 24.80
C THR A 255 7.66 5.36 24.00
N PHE A 256 7.88 5.64 22.72
CA PHE A 256 8.46 4.72 21.77
C PHE A 256 9.81 5.27 21.29
N GLN A 257 10.88 4.56 21.58
CA GLN A 257 12.23 4.95 21.21
C GLN A 257 12.83 3.93 20.24
N THR A 258 13.52 4.43 19.23
CA THR A 258 14.25 3.61 18.27
C THR A 258 15.69 4.08 18.21
N GLN A 259 16.64 3.16 18.17
CA GLN A 259 18.02 3.47 17.92
C GLN A 259 18.35 3.28 16.44
N ARG A 260 18.99 4.26 15.83
CA ARG A 260 19.28 4.27 14.38
C ARG A 260 20.19 3.13 13.93
N SER A 261 21.04 2.62 14.82
CA SER A 261 21.99 1.56 14.52
C SER A 261 21.46 0.15 14.75
N ASP A 262 20.42 0.01 15.57
CA ASP A 262 19.87 -1.28 15.97
C ASP A 262 18.39 -1.35 15.59
N ASN A 263 17.97 -2.45 14.97
CA ASN A 263 16.56 -2.77 14.75
C ASN A 263 15.76 -2.94 16.07
N ASN A 264 16.31 -2.44 17.18
CA ASN A 264 15.75 -2.57 18.50
C ASN A 264 14.82 -1.41 18.83
N TRP A 265 13.64 -1.74 19.29
CA TRP A 265 12.63 -0.81 19.74
C TRP A 265 12.45 -0.93 21.25
N LEU A 266 12.47 0.19 21.93
CA LEU A 266 12.15 0.29 23.36
C LEU A 266 10.78 0.94 23.53
N LEU A 267 9.91 0.24 24.21
CA LEU A 267 8.56 0.67 24.54
C LEU A 267 8.49 0.87 26.06
N THR A 268 8.36 2.11 26.48
CA THR A 268 8.17 2.45 27.90
C THR A 268 6.72 2.75 28.16
N LEU A 269 6.09 1.98 29.03
CA LEU A 269 4.68 2.08 29.39
C LEU A 269 4.54 2.72 30.77
N GLU A 270 3.34 3.15 31.11
CA GLU A 270 3.03 3.63 32.46
C GLU A 270 3.25 2.51 33.50
N GLU A 271 3.78 2.87 34.65
CA GLU A 271 4.00 1.94 35.77
C GLU A 271 2.72 1.18 36.12
N GLY A 272 2.81 -0.14 36.24
CA GLY A 272 1.68 -1.02 36.51
C GLY A 272 0.72 -1.24 35.33
N TYR A 273 1.00 -0.70 34.14
CA TYR A 273 0.13 -0.90 32.98
C TYR A 273 0.07 -2.37 32.55
N LEU A 274 1.19 -3.05 32.49
CA LEU A 274 1.26 -4.45 32.06
C LEU A 274 0.63 -5.41 33.07
N GLU A 275 0.72 -5.12 34.37
CA GLU A 275 0.06 -5.87 35.44
C GLU A 275 -1.46 -5.76 35.34
N ARG A 276 -1.97 -4.58 35.00
CA ARG A 276 -3.42 -4.35 34.78
C ARG A 276 -3.91 -4.93 33.47
N ASN A 277 -3.00 -5.19 32.50
CA ASN A 277 -3.32 -5.66 31.15
C ASN A 277 -2.56 -6.96 30.79
N PRO A 278 -2.82 -8.08 31.45
CA PRO A 278 -2.06 -9.33 31.26
C PRO A 278 -2.17 -9.90 29.83
N LEU A 279 -3.26 -9.62 29.13
CA LEU A 279 -3.43 -10.01 27.73
C LEU A 279 -2.41 -9.26 26.85
N ILE A 280 -2.28 -7.95 27.01
CA ILE A 280 -1.33 -7.13 26.27
C ILE A 280 0.11 -7.55 26.58
N TRP A 281 0.41 -7.77 27.87
CA TRP A 281 1.72 -8.27 28.28
C TRP A 281 2.10 -9.57 27.58
N ASN A 282 1.20 -10.55 27.54
CA ASN A 282 1.44 -11.82 26.89
C ASN A 282 1.65 -11.67 25.38
N GLU A 283 0.83 -10.84 24.72
CA GLU A 283 0.96 -10.58 23.27
C GLU A 283 2.27 -9.86 22.95
N LEU A 284 2.70 -8.87 23.72
CA LEU A 284 3.98 -8.19 23.56
C LEU A 284 5.15 -9.17 23.74
N ARG A 285 5.05 -10.12 24.69
CA ARG A 285 6.06 -11.16 24.88
C ARG A 285 6.15 -12.11 23.67
N ILE A 286 5.01 -12.51 23.13
CA ILE A 286 4.96 -13.34 21.92
C ILE A 286 5.58 -12.57 20.74
N GLU A 287 5.20 -11.30 20.57
CA GLU A 287 5.72 -10.45 19.52
C GLU A 287 7.23 -10.23 19.63
N SER A 288 7.73 -9.95 20.84
CA SER A 288 9.17 -9.82 21.10
C SER A 288 9.95 -11.08 20.69
N ASN A 289 9.42 -12.27 20.99
CA ASN A 289 10.05 -13.51 20.58
C ASN A 289 10.05 -13.70 19.05
N LEU A 290 8.91 -13.40 18.38
CA LEU A 290 8.82 -13.49 16.93
C LEU A 290 9.79 -12.54 16.21
N LEU A 291 9.93 -11.33 16.73
CA LEU A 291 10.83 -10.32 16.17
C LEU A 291 12.31 -10.68 16.41
N LYS A 292 12.63 -11.29 17.54
CA LYS A 292 14.00 -11.72 17.88
C LYS A 292 14.55 -12.72 16.86
N ASP A 293 13.73 -13.64 16.37
CA ASP A 293 14.10 -14.63 15.35
C ASP A 293 14.46 -13.97 14.01
N LEU A 294 14.10 -12.69 13.83
CA LEU A 294 14.37 -11.89 12.64
C LEU A 294 15.42 -10.80 12.88
N GLU A 295 16.19 -10.90 13.97
CA GLU A 295 17.16 -9.88 14.39
C GLU A 295 16.53 -8.48 14.62
N MET A 296 15.24 -8.45 15.00
CA MET A 296 14.47 -7.25 15.33
C MET A 296 14.13 -7.30 16.81
N GLY A 297 14.71 -6.40 17.61
CA GLY A 297 14.42 -6.32 19.03
C GLY A 297 13.12 -5.55 19.32
N LEU A 298 12.36 -6.07 20.31
CA LEU A 298 11.29 -5.33 20.99
C LEU A 298 11.50 -5.53 22.49
N ILE A 299 11.87 -4.45 23.16
CA ILE A 299 12.04 -4.37 24.62
C ILE A 299 10.88 -3.52 25.16
N PHE A 300 10.27 -3.94 26.25
CA PHE A 300 9.18 -3.21 26.90
C PHE A 300 9.27 -3.34 28.41
N ASN A 301 8.92 -2.29 29.12
CA ASN A 301 8.95 -2.16 30.59
C ASN A 301 7.74 -1.37 31.10
#